data_fc623b98005049f4b9b8fee74c6e5884
#
_entry.id   fc623b98005049f4b9b8fee74c6e5884
#
_cell.length_a   1.000
_cell.length_b   1.000
_cell.length_c   1.000
_cell.angle_alpha   90.00
_cell.angle_beta   90.00
_cell.angle_gamma   90.00
#
_symmetry.space_group_name_H-M   'P 1'
#
loop_
_entity.id
_entity.type
_entity.pdbx_description
1 polymer ?
#
loop_
_entity_poly.entity_id
_entity_poly.type
_entity_poly.pdbx_seq_one_letter_code
_entity_poly.pdbx_strand_id
1 'polypeptide(L)'
;MIRFYANQAGYLPKGRKIAVLAQENRADEMEKMQDKKVSLWNEKGEQTAVKQVVYAGVDESAEDKVWHIDFSDLTEEGTVTFQDGEGAVLGSCIISRKAYHTLNQTLCKALYFQRCGMALEETFAGKFRRCTCHTGTAVRLEDYLERKENAKQYEVTGGWHDAGDYGRYTTAAATALAHMIYAQQLFPESFTENLNIPESNDAMPDVLSECLYELRWLLKMQMEDGSVCHKLTSMRHANFVMPCEDKRQMILFPASTMAAADFAAVMALASRVYRTWEPAFAAEAEDAAVRAWDWLMQHPQFIGFENPAGCNTGGYEDTSDLDERLWAAAELYVTTGNAAYLDKLEDYLKTNENPTDMGWVDVSGLAGLSCLFGAKKKEAKETQRFQVCQQKFRQAFLNEADKICDIADVSGYFVALTKEEYGWGSNMVVLNRAMILAVAHLLTGEARYREMAQAQMDYILGVNATGYSYVTAVGTKSCQNPHNRVTVSDGIDETIPGFVVGGPNSAPVDEKAEWLITPGTPPMKCFLDVWECYSLNEITIYWNSSAIFVAAFLDADIV
;
A
#
# COMPACT_ATOMS: atom_id res chain seq x y z
N MET A 1 14.51 23.89 19.77
CA MET A 1 15.43 22.73 19.62
C MET A 1 15.38 22.25 18.19
N ILE A 2 16.54 22.01 17.56
CA ILE A 2 16.64 21.47 16.21
C ILE A 2 16.48 19.95 16.28
N ARG A 3 15.70 19.40 15.34
CA ARG A 3 15.47 17.96 15.17
C ARG A 3 16.11 17.52 13.86
N PHE A 4 16.66 16.31 13.84
CA PHE A 4 17.28 15.68 12.68
C PHE A 4 16.40 14.53 12.18
N TYR A 5 16.19 14.47 10.87
CA TYR A 5 15.40 13.43 10.20
C TYR A 5 16.14 12.87 8.99
N ALA A 6 16.16 11.56 8.89
CA ALA A 6 16.72 10.81 7.76
C ALA A 6 15.91 9.53 7.58
N ASN A 7 15.99 8.92 6.39
CA ASN A 7 15.40 7.61 6.13
C ASN A 7 16.02 6.56 7.05
N GLN A 8 15.20 5.95 7.88
CA GLN A 8 15.64 5.01 8.92
C GLN A 8 15.87 3.59 8.40
N ALA A 9 15.37 3.24 7.20
CA ALA A 9 15.73 1.99 6.52
C ALA A 9 17.07 2.11 5.77
N GLY A 10 17.52 3.34 5.50
CA GLY A 10 18.75 3.66 4.82
C GLY A 10 18.56 4.19 3.40
N TYR A 11 19.66 4.54 2.78
CA TYR A 11 19.75 5.10 1.42
C TYR A 11 20.57 4.22 0.50
N LEU A 12 20.25 4.22 -0.80
CA LEU A 12 21.08 3.58 -1.81
C LEU A 12 22.39 4.39 -2.03
N PRO A 13 23.53 3.74 -2.34
CA PRO A 13 24.79 4.42 -2.60
C PRO A 13 24.70 5.50 -3.70
N LYS A 14 24.01 5.19 -4.80
CA LYS A 14 23.86 6.10 -5.96
C LYS A 14 22.54 6.90 -5.96
N GLY A 15 21.67 6.71 -4.98
CA GLY A 15 20.39 7.43 -4.88
C GLY A 15 20.55 8.87 -4.36
N ARG A 16 19.48 9.65 -4.49
CA ARG A 16 19.33 10.94 -3.81
C ARG A 16 19.35 10.72 -2.30
N LYS A 17 20.10 11.54 -1.55
CA LYS A 17 20.21 11.43 -0.09
C LYS A 17 20.13 12.81 0.54
N ILE A 18 18.97 13.09 1.17
CA ILE A 18 18.72 14.34 1.87
C ILE A 18 18.40 14.03 3.34
N ALA A 19 19.17 14.62 4.26
CA ALA A 19 18.78 14.69 5.66
C ALA A 19 18.11 16.04 5.91
N VAL A 20 17.11 16.04 6.78
CA VAL A 20 16.31 17.23 7.11
C VAL A 20 16.60 17.65 8.54
N LEU A 21 16.86 18.94 8.72
CA LEU A 21 16.84 19.59 10.02
C LEU A 21 15.56 20.41 10.12
N ALA A 22 14.87 20.34 11.25
CA ALA A 22 13.66 21.12 11.46
C ALA A 22 13.59 21.75 12.86
N GLN A 23 12.94 22.91 12.92
CA GLN A 23 12.68 23.64 14.16
C GLN A 23 11.29 24.24 14.09
N GLU A 24 10.51 24.14 15.18
CA GLU A 24 9.21 24.81 15.27
C GLU A 24 9.33 26.30 14.97
N ASN A 25 8.43 26.81 14.13
CA ASN A 25 8.41 28.22 13.73
C ASN A 25 7.82 29.11 14.83
N ARG A 26 8.56 29.30 15.94
CA ARG A 26 8.21 30.23 17.01
C ARG A 26 8.85 31.59 16.75
N ALA A 27 8.10 32.66 17.01
CA ALA A 27 8.52 34.03 16.65
C ALA A 27 9.81 34.51 17.34
N ASP A 28 10.14 33.98 18.50
CA ASP A 28 11.19 34.52 19.38
C ASP A 28 12.54 33.79 19.33
N GLU A 29 12.67 32.67 18.59
CA GLU A 29 13.91 31.91 18.51
C GLU A 29 14.36 31.71 17.06
N MET A 30 15.25 32.56 16.58
CA MET A 30 16.00 32.30 15.35
C MET A 30 17.37 31.67 15.71
N GLU A 31 17.44 30.36 15.81
CA GLU A 31 18.73 29.70 15.65
C GLU A 31 19.15 29.82 14.18
N LYS A 32 20.22 30.54 13.91
CA LYS A 32 20.76 30.74 12.58
C LYS A 32 21.47 29.45 12.13
N MET A 33 20.73 28.52 11.56
CA MET A 33 21.31 27.34 10.90
C MET A 33 21.80 27.64 9.48
N GLN A 34 21.35 28.74 8.88
CA GLN A 34 21.79 29.18 7.55
C GLN A 34 23.30 29.40 7.55
N ASP A 35 23.97 28.89 6.52
CA ASP A 35 25.42 28.94 6.33
C ASP A 35 26.26 28.09 7.31
N LYS A 36 25.62 27.31 8.21
CA LYS A 36 26.36 26.32 9.00
C LYS A 36 26.80 25.15 8.14
N LYS A 37 27.87 24.50 8.57
CA LYS A 37 28.40 23.28 7.96
C LYS A 37 28.21 22.13 8.92
N VAL A 38 27.89 20.96 8.37
CA VAL A 38 27.79 19.70 9.09
C VAL A 38 28.88 18.77 8.57
N SER A 39 29.64 18.18 9.48
CA SER A 39 30.64 17.16 9.17
C SER A 39 30.01 15.77 9.21
N LEU A 40 30.36 14.93 8.25
CA LEU A 40 29.90 13.56 8.13
C LEU A 40 31.06 12.62 8.48
N TRP A 41 30.76 11.63 9.32
CA TRP A 41 31.72 10.70 9.87
C TRP A 41 31.31 9.26 9.61
N ASN A 42 32.26 8.41 9.26
CA ASN A 42 32.02 6.97 9.10
C ASN A 42 32.12 6.21 10.44
N GLU A 43 31.83 4.91 10.41
CA GLU A 43 31.88 4.03 11.59
C GLU A 43 33.30 3.95 12.23
N LYS A 44 34.35 4.26 11.49
CA LYS A 44 35.74 4.27 11.99
C LYS A 44 36.10 5.56 12.71
N GLY A 45 35.17 6.52 12.75
CA GLY A 45 35.43 7.85 13.31
C GLY A 45 36.31 8.73 12.40
N GLU A 46 36.25 8.49 11.08
CA GLU A 46 36.95 9.30 10.08
C GLU A 46 35.94 10.28 9.45
N GLN A 47 36.35 11.54 9.31
CA GLN A 47 35.52 12.54 8.63
C GLN A 47 35.56 12.29 7.11
N THR A 48 34.41 11.96 6.53
CA THR A 48 34.26 11.61 5.11
C THR A 48 33.84 12.78 4.23
N ALA A 49 33.09 13.73 4.81
CA ALA A 49 32.62 14.91 4.07
C ALA A 49 32.30 16.08 5.01
N VAL A 50 32.16 17.27 4.41
CA VAL A 50 31.55 18.45 5.04
C VAL A 50 30.47 18.99 4.11
N LYS A 51 29.25 19.13 4.61
CA LYS A 51 28.08 19.54 3.84
C LYS A 51 27.54 20.88 4.30
N GLN A 52 26.99 21.63 3.35
CA GLN A 52 26.29 22.88 3.61
C GLN A 52 24.88 22.60 4.11
N VAL A 53 24.43 23.36 5.09
CA VAL A 53 23.03 23.38 5.52
C VAL A 53 22.30 24.46 4.71
N VAL A 54 21.30 24.05 3.92
CA VAL A 54 20.55 24.93 3.03
C VAL A 54 19.15 25.15 3.59
N TYR A 55 18.75 26.41 3.76
CA TYR A 55 17.39 26.75 4.23
C TYR A 55 16.37 26.46 3.12
N ALA A 56 15.37 25.65 3.44
CA ALA A 56 14.30 25.24 2.54
C ALA A 56 12.98 26.04 2.72
N GLY A 57 12.89 26.86 3.78
CA GLY A 57 11.68 27.62 4.05
C GLY A 57 10.93 27.17 5.30
N VAL A 58 9.67 27.59 5.38
CA VAL A 58 8.72 27.10 6.39
C VAL A 58 7.78 26.13 5.68
N ASP A 59 7.71 24.90 6.18
CA ASP A 59 6.75 23.91 5.70
C ASP A 59 5.34 24.25 6.23
N GLU A 60 4.38 24.34 5.31
CA GLU A 60 3.01 24.77 5.65
C GLU A 60 2.23 23.74 6.47
N SER A 61 2.47 22.44 6.21
CA SER A 61 1.75 21.34 6.86
C SER A 61 2.33 20.98 8.22
N ALA A 62 3.62 21.24 8.45
CA ALA A 62 4.31 21.01 9.69
C ALA A 62 4.46 22.27 10.56
N GLU A 63 4.37 23.46 9.97
CA GLU A 63 4.68 24.74 10.58
C GLU A 63 6.10 24.76 11.20
N ASP A 64 7.04 24.07 10.54
CA ASP A 64 8.45 24.03 10.90
C ASP A 64 9.30 24.88 9.96
N LYS A 65 10.35 25.53 10.47
CA LYS A 65 11.48 25.97 9.66
C LYS A 65 12.32 24.77 9.32
N VAL A 66 12.64 24.61 8.04
CA VAL A 66 13.28 23.40 7.50
C VAL A 66 14.58 23.75 6.80
N TRP A 67 15.60 22.92 6.98
CA TRP A 67 16.88 22.97 6.27
C TRP A 67 17.24 21.59 5.73
N HIS A 68 17.93 21.55 4.60
CA HIS A 68 18.37 20.34 3.94
C HIS A 68 19.89 20.19 4.04
N ILE A 69 20.33 18.93 4.17
CA ILE A 69 21.72 18.51 4.07
C ILE A 69 21.76 17.49 2.93
N ASP A 70 22.25 17.91 1.76
CA ASP A 70 22.44 17.01 0.63
C ASP A 70 23.79 16.30 0.74
N PHE A 71 23.73 14.96 0.82
CA PHE A 71 24.91 14.09 0.85
C PHE A 71 24.86 13.00 -0.23
N SER A 72 24.15 13.29 -1.34
CA SER A 72 23.93 12.36 -2.46
C SER A 72 25.24 11.87 -3.11
N ASP A 73 26.31 12.67 -3.03
CA ASP A 73 27.64 12.32 -3.52
C ASP A 73 28.40 11.31 -2.65
N LEU A 74 27.96 11.05 -1.41
CA LEU A 74 28.55 10.03 -0.56
C LEU A 74 28.01 8.64 -0.96
N THR A 75 28.87 7.80 -1.51
CA THR A 75 28.50 6.50 -2.08
C THR A 75 29.06 5.30 -1.30
N GLU A 76 29.89 5.53 -0.29
CA GLU A 76 30.47 4.48 0.54
C GLU A 76 29.37 3.89 1.45
N GLU A 77 29.26 2.56 1.47
CA GLU A 77 28.32 1.86 2.34
C GLU A 77 28.77 1.90 3.80
N GLY A 78 27.81 1.99 4.72
CA GLY A 78 28.04 2.01 6.16
C GLY A 78 27.19 3.06 6.88
N THR A 79 27.41 3.21 8.18
CA THR A 79 26.75 4.22 8.99
C THR A 79 27.41 5.58 8.81
N VAL A 80 26.60 6.60 8.54
CA VAL A 80 27.03 7.99 8.43
C VAL A 80 26.46 8.77 9.63
N THR A 81 27.37 9.36 10.42
CA THR A 81 27.03 10.21 11.57
C THR A 81 27.21 11.68 11.21
N PHE A 82 26.21 12.50 11.51
CA PHE A 82 26.18 13.94 11.24
C PHE A 82 26.55 14.70 12.52
N GLN A 83 27.54 15.58 12.46
CA GLN A 83 27.95 16.43 13.58
C GLN A 83 27.91 17.90 13.17
N ASP A 84 27.48 18.75 14.07
CA ASP A 84 27.51 20.21 13.88
C ASP A 84 28.95 20.77 13.97
N GLY A 85 29.08 22.10 13.81
CA GLY A 85 30.38 22.79 13.87
C GLY A 85 31.05 22.76 15.25
N GLU A 86 30.35 22.37 16.30
CA GLU A 86 30.84 22.23 17.68
C GLU A 86 31.16 20.77 18.04
N GLY A 87 30.88 19.83 17.12
CA GLY A 87 31.09 18.40 17.29
C GLY A 87 29.94 17.66 17.96
N ALA A 88 28.79 18.31 18.17
CA ALA A 88 27.60 17.64 18.70
C ALA A 88 26.95 16.77 17.62
N VAL A 89 26.58 15.53 17.98
CA VAL A 89 25.89 14.60 17.07
C VAL A 89 24.46 15.06 16.87
N LEU A 90 24.12 15.31 15.59
CA LEU A 90 22.74 15.64 15.17
C LEU A 90 21.92 14.38 14.96
N GLY A 91 22.49 13.35 14.35
CA GLY A 91 21.88 12.08 14.07
C GLY A 91 22.74 11.19 13.15
N SER A 92 22.18 10.08 12.71
CA SER A 92 22.85 9.13 11.80
C SER A 92 21.88 8.48 10.82
N CYS A 93 22.39 7.96 9.73
CA CYS A 93 21.68 7.10 8.79
C CYS A 93 22.60 6.01 8.23
N ILE A 94 22.04 5.08 7.46
CA ILE A 94 22.77 3.99 6.81
C ILE A 94 22.78 4.22 5.30
N ILE A 95 23.90 3.97 4.64
CA ILE A 95 23.99 3.81 3.18
C ILE A 95 24.21 2.34 2.90
N SER A 96 23.30 1.71 2.14
CA SER A 96 23.37 0.29 1.81
C SER A 96 22.69 -0.01 0.48
N ARG A 97 23.32 -0.87 -0.33
CA ARG A 97 22.69 -1.41 -1.56
C ARG A 97 21.44 -2.23 -1.27
N LYS A 98 21.30 -2.75 -0.06
CA LYS A 98 20.19 -3.59 0.36
C LYS A 98 19.08 -2.83 1.11
N ALA A 99 19.14 -1.50 1.20
CA ALA A 99 18.18 -0.72 1.99
C ALA A 99 16.73 -1.03 1.59
N TYR A 100 16.37 -0.88 0.33
CA TYR A 100 15.02 -1.16 -0.17
C TYR A 100 14.75 -2.65 -0.37
N HIS A 101 15.77 -3.46 -0.64
CA HIS A 101 15.64 -4.92 -0.70
C HIS A 101 15.16 -5.51 0.63
N THR A 102 15.84 -5.17 1.73
CA THR A 102 15.46 -5.60 3.08
C THR A 102 14.08 -5.06 3.49
N LEU A 103 13.77 -3.81 3.13
CA LEU A 103 12.46 -3.22 3.33
C LEU A 103 11.38 -4.01 2.60
N ASN A 104 11.57 -4.28 1.30
CA ASN A 104 10.61 -5.02 0.47
C ASN A 104 10.30 -6.41 1.04
N GLN A 105 11.33 -7.15 1.45
CA GLN A 105 11.15 -8.45 2.11
C GLN A 105 10.32 -8.34 3.40
N THR A 106 10.59 -7.33 4.22
CA THR A 106 9.87 -7.10 5.48
C THR A 106 8.40 -6.75 5.23
N LEU A 107 8.12 -5.90 4.26
CA LEU A 107 6.76 -5.52 3.84
C LEU A 107 5.99 -6.72 3.27
N CYS A 108 6.61 -7.52 2.40
CA CYS A 108 5.98 -8.73 1.84
C CYS A 108 5.67 -9.75 2.94
N LYS A 109 6.62 -9.97 3.87
CA LYS A 109 6.43 -10.91 4.98
C LYS A 109 5.28 -10.51 5.90
N ALA A 110 4.96 -9.22 6.01
CA ALA A 110 3.84 -8.74 6.82
C ALA A 110 2.49 -9.33 6.37
N LEU A 111 2.30 -9.55 5.05
CA LEU A 111 1.06 -10.15 4.53
C LEU A 111 0.88 -11.60 5.01
N TYR A 112 1.94 -12.38 5.17
CA TYR A 112 1.86 -13.70 5.77
C TYR A 112 1.23 -13.67 7.16
N PHE A 113 1.50 -12.63 7.95
CA PHE A 113 0.89 -12.48 9.28
C PHE A 113 -0.59 -12.10 9.23
N GLN A 114 -1.11 -11.66 8.09
CA GLN A 114 -2.54 -11.42 7.87
C GLN A 114 -3.30 -12.68 7.39
N ARG A 115 -2.65 -13.79 7.08
CA ARG A 115 -3.32 -15.01 6.60
C ARG A 115 -4.39 -15.48 7.59
N CYS A 116 -5.60 -15.68 7.11
CA CYS A 116 -6.76 -16.24 7.83
C CYS A 116 -6.92 -17.73 7.49
N GLY A 117 -7.56 -18.52 8.34
CA GLY A 117 -7.94 -19.90 8.03
C GLY A 117 -6.86 -20.96 8.26
N MET A 118 -5.66 -20.57 8.65
CA MET A 118 -4.56 -21.49 8.94
C MET A 118 -3.84 -21.15 10.24
N ALA A 119 -3.06 -22.09 10.78
CA ALA A 119 -2.09 -21.81 11.83
C ALA A 119 -0.87 -21.11 11.24
N LEU A 120 -0.34 -20.11 11.93
CA LEU A 120 0.98 -19.59 11.65
C LEU A 120 1.99 -20.32 12.55
N GLU A 121 2.73 -21.23 11.95
CA GLU A 121 3.65 -22.10 12.69
C GLU A 121 4.92 -21.35 13.08
N GLU A 122 5.54 -21.76 14.19
CA GLU A 122 6.76 -21.15 14.72
C GLU A 122 7.92 -21.13 13.70
N THR A 123 8.00 -22.16 12.84
CA THR A 123 9.01 -22.27 11.78
C THR A 123 8.98 -21.07 10.83
N PHE A 124 7.79 -20.54 10.53
CA PHE A 124 7.58 -19.44 9.59
C PHE A 124 7.28 -18.10 10.26
N ALA A 125 6.61 -18.14 11.42
CA ALA A 125 6.15 -16.95 12.14
C ALA A 125 7.05 -16.58 13.34
N GLY A 126 7.97 -17.44 13.73
CA GLY A 126 8.78 -17.24 14.93
C GLY A 126 7.91 -17.04 16.17
N LYS A 127 8.22 -16.03 16.97
CA LYS A 127 7.46 -15.69 18.19
C LYS A 127 6.02 -15.25 17.91
N PHE A 128 5.69 -14.73 16.71
CA PHE A 128 4.34 -14.30 16.31
C PHE A 128 3.47 -15.47 15.81
N ARG A 129 3.82 -16.70 16.16
CA ARG A 129 3.02 -17.88 15.86
C ARG A 129 1.62 -17.79 16.45
N ARG A 130 0.62 -18.33 15.74
CA ARG A 130 -0.76 -18.38 16.24
C ARG A 130 -1.53 -19.59 15.72
N CYS A 131 -2.56 -19.97 16.47
CA CYS A 131 -3.44 -21.07 16.11
C CYS A 131 -4.32 -20.72 14.90
N THR A 132 -4.85 -21.79 14.26
CA THR A 132 -5.82 -21.67 13.16
C THR A 132 -7.05 -20.89 13.60
N CYS A 133 -7.53 -19.99 12.73
CA CYS A 133 -8.68 -19.13 12.97
C CYS A 133 -9.72 -19.24 11.85
N HIS A 134 -10.97 -18.86 12.14
CA HIS A 134 -12.06 -18.68 11.19
C HIS A 134 -12.25 -19.81 10.15
N THR A 135 -12.15 -21.07 10.60
CA THR A 135 -12.35 -22.27 9.78
C THR A 135 -13.81 -22.73 9.71
N GLY A 136 -14.70 -21.98 10.34
CA GLY A 136 -16.15 -22.22 10.25
C GLY A 136 -16.71 -21.79 8.89
N THR A 137 -17.91 -22.29 8.59
CA THR A 137 -18.65 -21.88 7.41
C THR A 137 -19.31 -20.51 7.62
N ALA A 138 -19.65 -19.84 6.52
CA ALA A 138 -20.45 -18.62 6.53
C ALA A 138 -21.89 -18.89 6.08
N VAL A 139 -22.77 -17.98 6.43
CA VAL A 139 -24.15 -17.92 5.91
C VAL A 139 -24.34 -16.61 5.16
N ARG A 140 -25.34 -16.51 4.30
CA ARG A 140 -25.71 -15.25 3.67
C ARG A 140 -26.33 -14.29 4.69
N LEU A 141 -26.19 -12.99 4.47
CA LEU A 141 -26.74 -11.95 5.35
C LEU A 141 -28.24 -12.10 5.56
N GLU A 142 -29.02 -12.35 4.49
CA GLU A 142 -30.46 -12.54 4.58
C GLU A 142 -30.85 -13.72 5.49
N ASP A 143 -30.18 -14.87 5.32
CA ASP A 143 -30.42 -16.07 6.15
C ASP A 143 -30.02 -15.82 7.63
N TYR A 144 -28.96 -15.04 7.86
CA TYR A 144 -28.52 -14.63 9.19
C TYR A 144 -29.55 -13.72 9.89
N LEU A 145 -30.05 -12.70 9.18
CA LEU A 145 -31.04 -11.75 9.73
C LEU A 145 -32.39 -12.43 10.01
N GLU A 146 -32.80 -13.35 9.15
CA GLU A 146 -34.00 -14.17 9.33
C GLU A 146 -33.86 -15.28 10.41
N ARG A 147 -32.64 -15.49 10.91
CA ARG A 147 -32.28 -16.59 11.83
C ARG A 147 -32.74 -17.96 11.32
N LYS A 148 -32.49 -18.19 10.04
CA LYS A 148 -32.93 -19.39 9.33
C LYS A 148 -32.19 -20.64 9.83
N GLU A 149 -32.92 -21.61 10.42
CA GLU A 149 -32.34 -22.79 11.06
C GLU A 149 -31.54 -23.69 10.10
N ASN A 150 -31.98 -23.77 8.83
CA ASN A 150 -31.33 -24.57 7.79
C ASN A 150 -30.70 -23.69 6.70
N ALA A 151 -30.03 -22.60 7.08
CA ALA A 151 -29.32 -21.74 6.15
C ALA A 151 -28.21 -22.53 5.39
N LYS A 152 -28.09 -22.27 4.09
CA LYS A 152 -26.99 -22.85 3.28
C LYS A 152 -25.66 -22.41 3.88
N GLN A 153 -24.77 -23.37 4.09
CA GLN A 153 -23.43 -23.12 4.62
C GLN A 153 -22.44 -23.01 3.46
N TYR A 154 -21.60 -22.01 3.53
CA TYR A 154 -20.58 -21.73 2.52
C TYR A 154 -19.19 -21.94 3.12
N GLU A 155 -18.34 -22.69 2.44
CA GLU A 155 -16.93 -22.84 2.78
C GLU A 155 -16.17 -21.59 2.27
N VAL A 156 -15.60 -20.80 3.19
CA VAL A 156 -14.97 -19.51 2.92
C VAL A 156 -13.67 -19.32 3.69
N THR A 157 -13.05 -20.41 4.11
CA THR A 157 -11.77 -20.41 4.83
C THR A 157 -10.65 -19.90 3.94
N GLY A 158 -9.73 -19.12 4.48
CA GLY A 158 -8.58 -18.56 3.76
C GLY A 158 -8.62 -17.06 3.62
N GLY A 159 -7.73 -16.53 2.82
CA GLY A 159 -7.55 -15.11 2.57
C GLY A 159 -6.79 -14.38 3.67
N TRP A 160 -6.67 -13.05 3.52
CA TRP A 160 -6.03 -12.18 4.49
C TRP A 160 -7.07 -11.45 5.34
N HIS A 161 -6.77 -11.27 6.63
CA HIS A 161 -7.40 -10.21 7.39
C HIS A 161 -7.02 -8.88 6.74
N ASP A 162 -7.99 -8.03 6.48
CA ASP A 162 -7.80 -6.83 5.68
C ASP A 162 -6.98 -5.76 6.41
N ALA A 163 -7.35 -5.49 7.66
CA ALA A 163 -6.82 -4.38 8.42
C ALA A 163 -6.44 -4.81 9.85
N GLY A 164 -6.63 -3.92 10.82
CA GLY A 164 -6.48 -4.26 12.24
C GLY A 164 -7.58 -5.15 12.79
N ASP A 165 -8.58 -5.49 12.00
CA ASP A 165 -9.70 -6.40 12.32
C ASP A 165 -9.52 -7.78 11.65
N TYR A 166 -10.61 -8.59 11.64
CA TYR A 166 -10.62 -9.94 11.05
C TYR A 166 -11.55 -10.05 9.83
N GLY A 167 -12.03 -8.92 9.34
CA GLY A 167 -12.81 -8.84 8.11
C GLY A 167 -11.98 -9.14 6.87
N ARG A 168 -12.65 -9.55 5.81
CA ARG A 168 -12.07 -9.79 4.48
C ARG A 168 -12.98 -9.13 3.46
N TYR A 169 -12.40 -8.30 2.59
CA TYR A 169 -13.14 -7.41 1.69
C TYR A 169 -12.63 -7.59 0.27
N THR A 170 -13.54 -7.79 -0.67
CA THR A 170 -13.20 -8.13 -2.06
C THR A 170 -12.45 -7.00 -2.77
N THR A 171 -12.90 -5.77 -2.63
CA THR A 171 -12.30 -4.59 -3.29
C THR A 171 -10.89 -4.31 -2.77
N ALA A 172 -10.72 -4.26 -1.44
CA ALA A 172 -9.42 -4.07 -0.80
C ALA A 172 -8.41 -5.16 -1.17
N ALA A 173 -8.86 -6.43 -1.18
CA ALA A 173 -8.03 -7.57 -1.58
C ALA A 173 -7.61 -7.49 -3.05
N ALA A 174 -8.53 -7.14 -3.95
CA ALA A 174 -8.23 -7.02 -5.38
C ALA A 174 -7.19 -5.92 -5.66
N THR A 175 -7.33 -4.75 -5.01
CA THR A 175 -6.36 -3.65 -5.09
C THR A 175 -4.98 -4.07 -4.60
N ALA A 176 -4.91 -4.69 -3.41
CA ALA A 176 -3.64 -5.16 -2.83
C ALA A 176 -2.94 -6.19 -3.73
N LEU A 177 -3.69 -7.15 -4.25
CA LEU A 177 -3.19 -8.17 -5.17
C LEU A 177 -2.65 -7.56 -6.47
N ALA A 178 -3.36 -6.58 -7.05
CA ALA A 178 -2.92 -5.90 -8.26
C ALA A 178 -1.57 -5.21 -8.06
N HIS A 179 -1.41 -4.45 -6.98
CA HIS A 179 -0.13 -3.79 -6.66
C HIS A 179 1.02 -4.79 -6.57
N MET A 180 0.83 -5.88 -5.82
CA MET A 180 1.88 -6.88 -5.59
C MET A 180 2.22 -7.66 -6.86
N ILE A 181 1.21 -8.08 -7.63
CA ILE A 181 1.41 -8.81 -8.87
C ILE A 181 2.10 -7.93 -9.92
N TYR A 182 1.68 -6.67 -10.07
CA TYR A 182 2.37 -5.73 -10.97
C TYR A 182 3.79 -5.40 -10.49
N ALA A 183 4.02 -5.25 -9.18
CA ALA A 183 5.36 -5.07 -8.64
C ALA A 183 6.29 -6.22 -9.06
N GLN A 184 5.82 -7.46 -8.89
CA GLN A 184 6.60 -8.64 -9.28
C GLN A 184 6.81 -8.74 -10.80
N GLN A 185 5.82 -8.36 -11.60
CA GLN A 185 5.98 -8.39 -13.06
C GLN A 185 6.93 -7.32 -13.60
N LEU A 186 6.96 -6.14 -12.97
CA LEU A 186 7.78 -5.00 -13.39
C LEU A 186 9.19 -5.04 -12.80
N PHE A 187 9.35 -5.59 -11.60
CA PHE A 187 10.60 -5.59 -10.82
C PHE A 187 10.92 -6.98 -10.27
N PRO A 188 10.99 -8.03 -11.12
CA PRO A 188 11.12 -9.42 -10.66
C PRO A 188 12.38 -9.69 -9.84
N GLU A 189 13.46 -8.94 -10.05
CA GLU A 189 14.72 -9.05 -9.32
C GLU A 189 14.60 -8.71 -7.83
N SER A 190 13.62 -7.88 -7.45
CA SER A 190 13.36 -7.51 -6.06
C SER A 190 12.60 -8.59 -5.27
N PHE A 191 12.23 -9.71 -5.91
CA PHE A 191 11.44 -10.80 -5.32
C PHE A 191 12.11 -12.19 -5.46
N THR A 192 13.44 -12.21 -5.49
CA THR A 192 14.21 -13.45 -5.69
C THR A 192 14.55 -14.20 -4.41
N GLU A 193 14.44 -13.55 -3.25
CA GLU A 193 14.77 -14.16 -1.97
C GLU A 193 13.55 -14.78 -1.28
N ASN A 194 13.85 -15.75 -0.41
CA ASN A 194 12.90 -16.53 0.37
C ASN A 194 12.31 -15.67 1.51
N LEU A 195 10.98 -15.54 1.56
CA LEU A 195 10.25 -14.85 2.62
C LEU A 195 10.04 -15.72 3.88
N ASN A 196 10.50 -16.97 3.89
CA ASN A 196 10.23 -17.92 4.95
C ASN A 196 8.73 -18.12 5.23
N ILE A 197 7.97 -18.42 4.17
CA ILE A 197 6.56 -18.84 4.23
C ILE A 197 6.47 -20.34 3.93
N PRO A 198 5.35 -21.03 4.18
CA PRO A 198 5.24 -22.47 3.93
C PRO A 198 5.59 -22.89 2.49
N GLU A 199 5.37 -22.00 1.52
CA GLU A 199 5.59 -22.21 0.09
C GLU A 199 7.01 -21.85 -0.39
N SER A 200 7.88 -21.35 0.49
CA SER A 200 9.20 -20.77 0.13
C SER A 200 10.21 -21.69 -0.58
N ASN A 201 9.92 -22.97 -0.74
CA ASN A 201 10.80 -23.90 -1.46
C ASN A 201 10.25 -24.29 -2.83
N ASP A 202 9.16 -23.68 -3.25
CA ASP A 202 8.55 -23.90 -4.55
C ASP A 202 9.32 -23.12 -5.65
N ALA A 203 9.06 -23.46 -6.91
CA ALA A 203 9.71 -22.77 -8.03
C ALA A 203 9.13 -21.36 -8.27
N MET A 204 7.94 -21.09 -7.72
CA MET A 204 7.24 -19.79 -7.84
C MET A 204 7.84 -18.79 -6.82
N PRO A 205 8.01 -17.52 -7.19
CA PRO A 205 8.40 -16.49 -6.23
C PRO A 205 7.44 -16.41 -5.03
N ASP A 206 7.98 -16.28 -3.81
CA ASP A 206 7.18 -16.29 -2.58
C ASP A 206 6.08 -15.23 -2.55
N VAL A 207 6.32 -14.03 -3.14
CA VAL A 207 5.30 -12.99 -3.24
C VAL A 207 4.10 -13.46 -4.08
N LEU A 208 4.31 -14.22 -5.14
CA LEU A 208 3.23 -14.81 -5.92
C LEU A 208 2.54 -15.95 -5.17
N SER A 209 3.28 -16.75 -4.39
CA SER A 209 2.70 -17.76 -3.50
C SER A 209 1.80 -17.12 -2.43
N GLU A 210 2.22 -15.98 -1.87
CA GLU A 210 1.42 -15.21 -0.92
C GLU A 210 0.15 -14.63 -1.60
N CYS A 211 0.28 -14.06 -2.79
CA CYS A 211 -0.87 -13.59 -3.57
C CYS A 211 -1.83 -14.74 -3.93
N LEU A 212 -1.31 -15.93 -4.26
CA LEU A 212 -2.14 -17.09 -4.58
C LEU A 212 -3.01 -17.53 -3.41
N TYR A 213 -2.52 -17.38 -2.16
CA TYR A 213 -3.29 -17.66 -0.96
C TYR A 213 -4.57 -16.80 -0.90
N GLU A 214 -4.46 -15.52 -1.20
CA GLU A 214 -5.59 -14.58 -1.25
C GLU A 214 -6.49 -14.82 -2.46
N LEU A 215 -5.92 -15.02 -3.65
CA LEU A 215 -6.67 -15.27 -4.88
C LEU A 215 -7.56 -16.52 -4.77
N ARG A 216 -7.08 -17.59 -4.11
CA ARG A 216 -7.88 -18.79 -3.85
C ARG A 216 -9.05 -18.53 -2.90
N TRP A 217 -8.91 -17.58 -1.97
CA TRP A 217 -10.03 -17.15 -1.15
C TRP A 217 -11.03 -16.31 -1.96
N LEU A 218 -10.56 -15.39 -2.81
CA LEU A 218 -11.43 -14.57 -3.66
C LEU A 218 -12.32 -15.45 -4.54
N LEU A 219 -11.84 -16.56 -5.10
CA LEU A 219 -12.67 -17.50 -5.86
C LEU A 219 -13.90 -17.99 -5.08
N LYS A 220 -13.80 -18.10 -3.76
CA LYS A 220 -14.92 -18.51 -2.88
C LYS A 220 -15.96 -17.41 -2.67
N MET A 221 -15.64 -16.17 -3.02
CA MET A 221 -16.56 -15.03 -2.94
C MET A 221 -17.50 -14.96 -4.15
N GLN A 222 -17.19 -15.68 -5.24
CA GLN A 222 -18.04 -15.73 -6.42
C GLN A 222 -19.19 -16.72 -6.25
N MET A 223 -20.41 -16.29 -6.55
CA MET A 223 -21.62 -17.11 -6.51
C MET A 223 -21.84 -17.85 -7.84
N GLU A 224 -22.76 -18.82 -7.83
CA GLU A 224 -23.07 -19.66 -8.99
C GLU A 224 -23.57 -18.86 -10.21
N ASP A 225 -24.22 -17.73 -10.00
CA ASP A 225 -24.72 -16.81 -11.03
C ASP A 225 -23.65 -15.85 -11.58
N GLY A 226 -22.42 -15.91 -11.06
CA GLY A 226 -21.30 -15.04 -11.44
C GLY A 226 -21.17 -13.78 -10.56
N SER A 227 -22.18 -13.45 -9.73
CA SER A 227 -22.07 -12.34 -8.79
C SER A 227 -20.95 -12.55 -7.77
N VAL A 228 -20.41 -11.47 -7.20
CA VAL A 228 -19.31 -11.56 -6.23
C VAL A 228 -19.72 -10.85 -4.94
N CYS A 229 -19.63 -11.56 -3.82
CA CYS A 229 -19.93 -11.03 -2.50
C CYS A 229 -18.97 -9.88 -2.16
N HIS A 230 -19.52 -8.79 -1.62
CA HIS A 230 -18.76 -7.58 -1.31
C HIS A 230 -17.74 -7.81 -0.20
N LYS A 231 -18.14 -8.51 0.87
CA LYS A 231 -17.28 -8.85 2.01
C LYS A 231 -17.69 -10.10 2.75
N LEU A 232 -16.75 -10.59 3.55
CA LEU A 232 -16.93 -11.69 4.50
C LEU A 232 -16.51 -11.23 5.89
N THR A 233 -17.47 -10.89 6.73
CA THR A 233 -17.24 -10.42 8.10
C THR A 233 -18.30 -10.94 9.06
N SER A 234 -18.13 -10.76 10.37
CA SER A 234 -19.26 -10.78 11.32
C SER A 234 -19.99 -9.43 11.31
N MET A 235 -21.17 -9.33 11.96
CA MET A 235 -21.89 -8.05 12.08
C MET A 235 -21.14 -6.98 12.86
N ARG A 236 -20.19 -7.35 13.69
CA ARG A 236 -19.41 -6.42 14.52
C ARG A 236 -17.97 -6.81 14.56
N HIS A 237 -17.09 -5.83 14.71
CA HIS A 237 -15.68 -6.09 14.96
C HIS A 237 -15.46 -6.97 16.20
N ALA A 238 -14.42 -7.82 16.16
CA ALA A 238 -13.96 -8.53 17.35
C ALA A 238 -13.53 -7.56 18.44
N ASN A 239 -13.63 -7.97 19.68
CA ASN A 239 -12.84 -7.36 20.73
C ASN A 239 -11.34 -7.59 20.44
N PHE A 240 -10.46 -6.98 21.23
CA PHE A 240 -9.04 -7.26 21.16
C PHE A 240 -8.76 -8.63 21.79
N VAL A 241 -8.86 -9.66 20.99
CA VAL A 241 -8.63 -11.08 21.29
C VAL A 241 -7.89 -11.70 20.12
N MET A 242 -7.19 -12.80 20.33
CA MET A 242 -6.54 -13.53 19.22
C MET A 242 -7.59 -14.06 18.22
N PRO A 243 -7.28 -14.12 16.91
CA PRO A 243 -8.27 -14.50 15.89
C PRO A 243 -8.84 -15.92 16.07
N CYS A 244 -8.10 -16.82 16.70
CA CYS A 244 -8.60 -18.17 17.02
C CYS A 244 -9.59 -18.19 18.21
N GLU A 245 -9.70 -17.09 18.96
CA GLU A 245 -10.68 -16.90 20.03
C GLU A 245 -11.97 -16.26 19.53
N ASP A 246 -11.95 -15.63 18.37
CA ASP A 246 -13.16 -15.11 17.74
C ASP A 246 -14.02 -16.26 17.20
N LYS A 247 -15.19 -16.45 17.83
CA LYS A 247 -16.15 -17.52 17.50
C LYS A 247 -17.44 -16.99 16.85
N ARG A 248 -17.45 -15.74 16.42
CA ARG A 248 -18.64 -15.15 15.82
C ARG A 248 -18.92 -15.76 14.46
N GLN A 249 -20.21 -15.82 14.10
CA GLN A 249 -20.65 -16.28 12.79
C GLN A 249 -20.09 -15.37 11.70
N MET A 250 -19.41 -15.96 10.75
CA MET A 250 -19.01 -15.27 9.52
C MET A 250 -20.21 -15.18 8.56
N ILE A 251 -20.33 -14.05 7.91
CA ILE A 251 -21.48 -13.68 7.07
C ILE A 251 -20.94 -13.25 5.70
N LEU A 252 -21.47 -13.87 4.65
CA LEU A 252 -21.33 -13.41 3.28
C LEU A 252 -22.32 -12.27 3.04
N PHE A 253 -21.80 -11.07 2.84
CA PHE A 253 -22.61 -9.91 2.52
C PHE A 253 -22.99 -9.87 1.04
N PRO A 254 -24.08 -9.15 0.68
CA PRO A 254 -24.57 -9.10 -0.69
C PRO A 254 -23.48 -8.73 -1.71
N ALA A 255 -23.70 -9.15 -2.95
CA ALA A 255 -22.84 -8.75 -4.07
C ALA A 255 -22.99 -7.25 -4.36
N SER A 256 -21.90 -6.64 -4.87
CA SER A 256 -21.90 -5.30 -5.45
C SER A 256 -21.26 -5.32 -6.83
N THR A 257 -21.56 -4.32 -7.65
CA THR A 257 -20.95 -4.22 -8.98
C THR A 257 -19.48 -3.82 -8.92
N MET A 258 -19.07 -3.07 -7.88
CA MET A 258 -17.67 -2.81 -7.55
C MET A 258 -16.89 -4.11 -7.32
N ALA A 259 -17.32 -4.90 -6.33
CA ALA A 259 -16.66 -6.16 -6.00
C ALA A 259 -16.60 -7.13 -7.20
N ALA A 260 -17.65 -7.18 -8.03
CA ALA A 260 -17.66 -8.02 -9.21
C ALA A 260 -16.68 -7.53 -10.29
N ALA A 261 -16.53 -6.22 -10.45
CA ALA A 261 -15.61 -5.65 -11.44
C ALA A 261 -14.15 -5.79 -11.00
N ASP A 262 -13.83 -5.47 -9.75
CA ASP A 262 -12.51 -5.68 -9.15
C ASP A 262 -12.07 -7.15 -9.21
N PHE A 263 -12.99 -8.05 -8.87
CA PHE A 263 -12.77 -9.48 -8.98
C PHE A 263 -12.49 -9.90 -10.43
N ALA A 264 -13.28 -9.44 -11.40
CA ALA A 264 -13.07 -9.76 -12.81
C ALA A 264 -11.69 -9.27 -13.27
N ALA A 265 -11.29 -8.07 -12.86
CA ALA A 265 -9.99 -7.50 -13.21
C ALA A 265 -8.84 -8.32 -12.61
N VAL A 266 -8.83 -8.52 -11.29
CA VAL A 266 -7.70 -9.19 -10.63
C VAL A 266 -7.59 -10.66 -11.01
N MET A 267 -8.71 -11.36 -11.28
CA MET A 267 -8.69 -12.74 -11.75
C MET A 267 -8.19 -12.83 -13.20
N ALA A 268 -8.52 -11.88 -14.07
CA ALA A 268 -7.96 -11.80 -15.41
C ALA A 268 -6.44 -11.55 -15.37
N LEU A 269 -5.96 -10.65 -14.52
CA LEU A 269 -4.54 -10.43 -14.27
C LEU A 269 -3.86 -11.71 -13.77
N ALA A 270 -4.42 -12.34 -12.74
CA ALA A 270 -3.89 -13.57 -12.17
C ALA A 270 -3.81 -14.70 -13.20
N SER A 271 -4.82 -14.85 -14.06
CA SER A 271 -4.81 -15.89 -15.11
C SER A 271 -3.60 -15.78 -16.04
N ARG A 272 -3.15 -14.55 -16.37
CA ARG A 272 -1.94 -14.36 -17.20
C ARG A 272 -0.67 -14.73 -16.46
N VAL A 273 -0.53 -14.26 -15.24
CA VAL A 273 0.71 -14.36 -14.44
C VAL A 273 0.94 -15.79 -13.97
N TYR A 274 -0.11 -16.46 -13.50
CA TYR A 274 0.00 -17.84 -12.96
C TYR A 274 -0.01 -18.93 -14.03
N ARG A 275 -0.19 -18.61 -15.30
CA ARG A 275 -0.21 -19.60 -16.40
C ARG A 275 1.05 -20.47 -16.46
N THR A 276 2.19 -19.93 -16.05
CA THR A 276 3.47 -20.64 -16.02
C THR A 276 3.63 -21.52 -14.78
N TRP A 277 3.07 -21.09 -13.64
CA TRP A 277 3.30 -21.70 -12.34
C TRP A 277 2.18 -22.66 -11.93
N GLU A 278 0.93 -22.21 -12.11
CA GLU A 278 -0.29 -22.88 -11.68
C GLU A 278 -1.32 -22.90 -12.81
N PRO A 279 -1.11 -23.66 -13.91
CA PRO A 279 -1.94 -23.55 -15.11
C PRO A 279 -3.41 -23.94 -14.88
N ALA A 280 -3.71 -24.83 -13.93
CA ALA A 280 -5.08 -25.17 -13.57
C ALA A 280 -5.80 -24.00 -12.88
N PHE A 281 -5.14 -23.34 -11.92
CA PHE A 281 -5.66 -22.14 -11.29
C PHE A 281 -5.81 -21.00 -12.30
N ALA A 282 -4.85 -20.83 -13.20
CA ALA A 282 -4.92 -19.78 -14.23
C ALA A 282 -6.14 -19.93 -15.14
N ALA A 283 -6.49 -21.17 -15.51
CA ALA A 283 -7.70 -21.44 -16.30
C ALA A 283 -8.99 -21.18 -15.49
N GLU A 284 -9.02 -21.57 -14.21
CA GLU A 284 -10.14 -21.31 -13.30
C GLU A 284 -10.33 -19.80 -13.08
N ALA A 285 -9.24 -19.05 -12.90
CA ALA A 285 -9.27 -17.59 -12.72
C ALA A 285 -9.79 -16.86 -13.97
N GLU A 286 -9.39 -17.31 -15.19
CA GLU A 286 -9.90 -16.75 -16.45
C GLU A 286 -11.41 -16.97 -16.59
N ASP A 287 -11.89 -18.20 -16.33
CA ASP A 287 -13.32 -18.53 -16.35
C ASP A 287 -14.11 -17.71 -15.31
N ALA A 288 -13.58 -17.59 -14.10
CA ALA A 288 -14.20 -16.80 -13.03
C ALA A 288 -14.28 -15.32 -13.39
N ALA A 289 -13.22 -14.74 -13.98
CA ALA A 289 -13.21 -13.37 -14.45
C ALA A 289 -14.29 -13.11 -15.52
N VAL A 290 -14.41 -14.01 -16.50
CA VAL A 290 -15.43 -13.91 -17.55
C VAL A 290 -16.84 -14.01 -16.96
N ARG A 291 -17.10 -14.93 -16.03
CA ARG A 291 -18.41 -15.06 -15.39
C ARG A 291 -18.80 -13.81 -14.58
N ALA A 292 -17.86 -13.21 -13.86
CA ALA A 292 -18.11 -11.96 -13.13
C ALA A 292 -18.40 -10.81 -14.10
N TRP A 293 -17.67 -10.71 -15.20
CA TRP A 293 -17.93 -9.74 -16.25
C TRP A 293 -19.30 -9.95 -16.92
N ASP A 294 -19.69 -11.19 -17.23
CA ASP A 294 -20.99 -11.49 -17.82
C ASP A 294 -22.15 -11.09 -16.88
N TRP A 295 -21.95 -11.29 -15.58
CA TRP A 295 -22.90 -10.81 -14.57
C TRP A 295 -22.97 -9.28 -14.59
N LEU A 296 -21.84 -8.56 -14.65
CA LEU A 296 -21.80 -7.09 -14.75
C LEU A 296 -22.51 -6.57 -16.00
N MET A 297 -22.42 -7.25 -17.14
CA MET A 297 -23.10 -6.84 -18.37
C MET A 297 -24.63 -7.02 -18.28
N GLN A 298 -25.10 -7.94 -17.44
CA GLN A 298 -26.51 -8.12 -17.13
C GLN A 298 -27.00 -7.09 -16.07
N HIS A 299 -26.07 -6.48 -15.33
CA HIS A 299 -26.32 -5.47 -14.30
C HIS A 299 -25.61 -4.14 -14.65
N PRO A 300 -26.08 -3.41 -15.69
CA PRO A 300 -25.44 -2.19 -16.15
C PRO A 300 -25.62 -1.00 -15.19
N GLN A 301 -26.54 -1.13 -14.24
CA GLN A 301 -26.76 -0.11 -13.20
C GLN A 301 -25.81 -0.37 -12.03
N PHE A 302 -25.35 0.71 -11.40
CA PHE A 302 -24.57 0.63 -10.17
C PHE A 302 -25.37 -0.07 -9.05
N ILE A 303 -24.81 -1.13 -8.49
CA ILE A 303 -25.27 -1.81 -7.30
C ILE A 303 -24.19 -1.62 -6.25
N GLY A 304 -24.30 -0.54 -5.46
CA GLY A 304 -23.40 -0.23 -4.37
C GLY A 304 -23.60 -1.17 -3.17
N PHE A 305 -22.77 -0.97 -2.18
CA PHE A 305 -22.87 -1.64 -0.90
C PHE A 305 -23.12 -0.61 0.22
N GLU A 306 -23.96 -0.97 1.16
CA GLU A 306 -24.22 -0.20 2.38
C GLU A 306 -24.33 -1.17 3.55
N ASN A 307 -23.72 -0.84 4.67
CA ASN A 307 -23.79 -1.66 5.87
C ASN A 307 -25.23 -1.74 6.40
N PRO A 308 -25.78 -2.95 6.66
CA PRO A 308 -27.08 -3.09 7.28
C PRO A 308 -27.08 -2.56 8.72
N ALA A 309 -28.24 -2.18 9.22
CA ALA A 309 -28.40 -1.69 10.58
C ALA A 309 -27.78 -2.65 11.63
N GLY A 310 -26.91 -2.11 12.48
CA GLY A 310 -26.19 -2.86 13.51
C GLY A 310 -24.89 -3.53 13.05
N CYS A 311 -24.51 -3.39 11.78
CA CYS A 311 -23.19 -3.75 11.29
C CYS A 311 -22.23 -2.56 11.50
N ASN A 312 -21.02 -2.82 12.05
CA ASN A 312 -20.00 -1.80 12.24
C ASN A 312 -18.62 -2.19 11.67
N THR A 313 -18.54 -3.32 10.94
CA THR A 313 -17.33 -3.68 10.21
C THR A 313 -17.18 -2.80 8.97
N GLY A 314 -16.00 -2.68 8.40
CA GLY A 314 -15.73 -1.81 7.25
C GLY A 314 -16.80 -1.94 6.16
N GLY A 315 -17.22 -0.84 5.58
CA GLY A 315 -18.21 -0.80 4.49
C GLY A 315 -17.55 -0.95 3.13
N TYR A 316 -16.45 -0.25 2.91
CA TYR A 316 -15.85 -0.10 1.58
C TYR A 316 -16.89 0.37 0.56
N GLU A 317 -17.65 1.39 0.99
CA GLU A 317 -18.75 1.97 0.22
C GLU A 317 -18.21 2.95 -0.81
N ASP A 318 -18.80 2.94 -1.98
CA ASP A 318 -18.51 3.90 -3.04
C ASP A 318 -19.81 4.37 -3.71
N THR A 319 -19.71 5.36 -4.57
CA THR A 319 -20.83 5.98 -5.28
C THR A 319 -20.84 5.68 -6.78
N SER A 320 -19.83 4.98 -7.29
CA SER A 320 -19.62 4.61 -8.70
C SER A 320 -18.96 3.25 -8.79
N ASP A 321 -18.99 2.62 -9.96
CA ASP A 321 -18.23 1.42 -10.32
C ASP A 321 -17.59 1.56 -11.71
N LEU A 322 -17.46 2.79 -12.18
CA LEU A 322 -17.00 3.05 -13.55
C LEU A 322 -15.49 2.81 -13.71
N ASP A 323 -14.72 3.04 -12.70
CA ASP A 323 -13.27 2.85 -12.68
C ASP A 323 -12.93 1.36 -12.49
N GLU A 324 -13.69 0.61 -11.68
CA GLU A 324 -13.56 -0.86 -11.57
C GLU A 324 -13.96 -1.55 -12.88
N ARG A 325 -15.04 -1.09 -13.53
CA ARG A 325 -15.42 -1.59 -14.88
C ARG A 325 -14.37 -1.24 -15.94
N LEU A 326 -13.76 -0.06 -15.83
CA LEU A 326 -12.64 0.35 -16.69
C LEU A 326 -11.46 -0.61 -16.51
N TRP A 327 -11.09 -0.92 -15.27
CA TRP A 327 -10.00 -1.84 -14.97
C TRP A 327 -10.32 -3.26 -15.43
N ALA A 328 -11.53 -3.78 -15.16
CA ALA A 328 -11.97 -5.10 -15.63
C ALA A 328 -11.93 -5.22 -17.16
N ALA A 329 -12.41 -4.19 -17.88
CA ALA A 329 -12.38 -4.18 -19.33
C ALA A 329 -10.93 -4.19 -19.88
N ALA A 330 -10.03 -3.42 -19.25
CA ALA A 330 -8.62 -3.39 -19.62
C ALA A 330 -7.94 -4.75 -19.42
N GLU A 331 -8.10 -5.36 -18.24
CA GLU A 331 -7.49 -6.65 -17.91
C GLU A 331 -8.02 -7.78 -18.80
N LEU A 332 -9.33 -7.86 -18.99
CA LEU A 332 -9.95 -8.87 -19.85
C LEU A 332 -9.53 -8.69 -21.31
N TYR A 333 -9.40 -7.46 -21.80
CA TYR A 333 -8.89 -7.22 -23.16
C TYR A 333 -7.45 -7.70 -23.30
N VAL A 334 -6.58 -7.31 -22.38
CA VAL A 334 -5.15 -7.68 -22.40
C VAL A 334 -4.98 -9.20 -22.26
N THR A 335 -5.84 -9.86 -21.50
CA THR A 335 -5.81 -11.32 -21.28
C THR A 335 -6.29 -12.10 -22.49
N THR A 336 -7.41 -11.70 -23.09
CA THR A 336 -8.13 -12.51 -24.09
C THR A 336 -7.96 -12.01 -25.51
N GLY A 337 -7.66 -10.72 -25.71
CA GLY A 337 -7.64 -10.07 -27.04
C GLY A 337 -9.04 -9.90 -27.66
N ASN A 338 -10.13 -10.14 -26.92
CA ASN A 338 -11.49 -10.02 -27.43
C ASN A 338 -11.90 -8.54 -27.57
N ALA A 339 -12.27 -8.15 -28.81
CA ALA A 339 -12.61 -6.78 -29.15
C ALA A 339 -13.82 -6.21 -28.35
N ALA A 340 -14.71 -7.04 -27.85
CA ALA A 340 -15.85 -6.59 -27.05
C ALA A 340 -15.39 -5.91 -25.74
N TYR A 341 -14.29 -6.37 -25.15
CA TYR A 341 -13.71 -5.71 -23.97
C TYR A 341 -13.04 -4.37 -24.34
N LEU A 342 -12.41 -4.29 -25.52
CA LEU A 342 -11.85 -3.02 -26.01
C LEU A 342 -12.95 -1.97 -26.25
N ASP A 343 -14.11 -2.38 -26.79
CA ASP A 343 -15.25 -1.48 -26.95
C ASP A 343 -15.67 -0.85 -25.61
N LYS A 344 -15.73 -1.68 -24.56
CA LYS A 344 -16.05 -1.21 -23.21
C LYS A 344 -14.95 -0.39 -22.57
N LEU A 345 -13.69 -0.78 -22.73
CA LEU A 345 -12.54 0.00 -22.29
C LEU A 345 -12.59 1.43 -22.86
N GLU A 346 -12.83 1.57 -24.17
CA GLU A 346 -12.96 2.88 -24.80
C GLU A 346 -14.14 3.69 -24.27
N ASP A 347 -15.28 3.04 -23.99
CA ASP A 347 -16.47 3.71 -23.49
C ASP A 347 -16.26 4.22 -22.07
N TYR A 348 -15.75 3.41 -21.15
CA TYR A 348 -15.47 3.82 -19.77
C TYR A 348 -14.33 4.85 -19.69
N LEU A 349 -13.29 4.69 -20.52
CA LEU A 349 -12.20 5.65 -20.56
C LEU A 349 -12.62 7.05 -21.03
N LYS A 350 -13.71 7.18 -21.81
CA LYS A 350 -14.27 8.50 -22.20
C LYS A 350 -14.86 9.27 -21.02
N THR A 351 -15.38 8.57 -20.02
CA THR A 351 -16.02 9.18 -18.85
C THR A 351 -15.05 9.52 -17.72
N ASN A 352 -13.82 8.99 -17.77
CA ASN A 352 -12.79 9.26 -16.78
C ASN A 352 -11.79 10.30 -17.32
N GLU A 353 -11.74 11.48 -16.67
CA GLU A 353 -10.88 12.59 -17.09
C GLU A 353 -9.42 12.41 -16.70
N ASN A 354 -9.15 11.79 -15.54
CA ASN A 354 -7.80 11.58 -15.00
C ASN A 354 -7.62 10.17 -14.41
N PRO A 355 -7.53 9.12 -15.26
CA PRO A 355 -7.51 7.73 -14.82
C PRO A 355 -6.11 7.32 -14.30
N THR A 356 -5.73 7.77 -13.12
CA THR A 356 -4.38 7.54 -12.56
C THR A 356 -4.38 7.08 -11.11
N ASP A 357 -5.51 7.12 -10.40
CA ASP A 357 -5.55 6.74 -8.99
C ASP A 357 -5.30 5.23 -8.81
N MET A 358 -4.65 4.89 -7.69
CA MET A 358 -4.19 3.54 -7.35
C MET A 358 -4.86 3.03 -6.06
N GLY A 359 -5.87 3.73 -5.55
CA GLY A 359 -6.57 3.37 -4.32
C GLY A 359 -7.73 2.40 -4.57
N TRP A 360 -8.36 1.92 -3.51
CA TRP A 360 -9.55 1.06 -3.61
C TRP A 360 -10.84 1.85 -3.94
N VAL A 361 -10.84 3.17 -3.71
CA VAL A 361 -11.97 4.06 -4.05
C VAL A 361 -11.95 4.43 -5.54
N ASP A 362 -10.77 4.54 -6.12
CA ASP A 362 -10.59 4.76 -7.56
C ASP A 362 -9.41 3.90 -8.03
N VAL A 363 -9.71 2.85 -8.76
CA VAL A 363 -8.75 1.87 -9.32
C VAL A 363 -8.39 2.16 -10.77
N SER A 364 -8.76 3.31 -11.31
CA SER A 364 -8.58 3.65 -12.73
C SER A 364 -7.13 3.59 -13.20
N GLY A 365 -6.18 3.90 -12.32
CA GLY A 365 -4.74 3.78 -12.60
C GLY A 365 -4.29 2.33 -12.82
N LEU A 366 -4.95 1.35 -12.18
CA LEU A 366 -4.69 -0.08 -12.42
C LEU A 366 -5.07 -0.48 -13.86
N ALA A 367 -6.15 0.11 -14.42
CA ALA A 367 -6.44 -0.04 -15.85
C ALA A 367 -5.31 0.52 -16.73
N GLY A 368 -4.68 1.60 -16.29
CA GLY A 368 -3.49 2.16 -16.92
C GLY A 368 -2.29 1.21 -16.88
N LEU A 369 -2.01 0.57 -15.74
CA LEU A 369 -0.97 -0.46 -15.63
C LEU A 369 -1.25 -1.63 -16.59
N SER A 370 -2.50 -2.09 -16.65
CA SER A 370 -2.92 -3.15 -17.60
C SER A 370 -2.61 -2.78 -19.04
N CYS A 371 -3.02 -1.59 -19.47
CA CYS A 371 -2.85 -1.13 -20.85
C CYS A 371 -1.38 -0.88 -21.21
N LEU A 372 -0.59 -0.32 -20.29
CA LEU A 372 0.78 0.09 -20.56
C LEU A 372 1.79 -1.06 -20.43
N PHE A 373 1.57 -1.98 -19.48
CA PHE A 373 2.56 -3.01 -19.12
C PHE A 373 2.03 -4.45 -19.18
N GLY A 374 0.72 -4.66 -19.15
CA GLY A 374 0.12 -6.00 -19.09
C GLY A 374 0.23 -6.80 -20.39
N ALA A 375 0.36 -6.15 -21.54
CA ALA A 375 0.44 -6.82 -22.84
C ALA A 375 1.87 -7.28 -23.13
N LYS A 376 2.09 -8.60 -23.20
CA LYS A 376 3.31 -9.13 -23.86
C LYS A 376 3.29 -8.75 -25.33
N LYS A 377 4.35 -8.12 -25.83
CA LYS A 377 4.52 -7.55 -27.19
C LYS A 377 4.17 -8.45 -28.40
N LYS A 378 3.74 -9.70 -28.20
CA LYS A 378 3.47 -10.67 -29.28
C LYS A 378 2.02 -11.13 -29.41
N GLU A 379 1.12 -10.90 -28.45
CA GLU A 379 -0.21 -11.52 -28.43
C GLU A 379 -1.37 -10.52 -28.48
N ALA A 380 -1.24 -9.33 -27.92
CA ALA A 380 -2.22 -8.29 -28.18
C ALA A 380 -2.04 -7.82 -29.64
N LYS A 381 -3.03 -8.05 -30.48
CA LYS A 381 -3.09 -7.37 -31.76
C LYS A 381 -3.14 -5.89 -31.44
N GLU A 382 -2.01 -5.20 -31.58
CA GLU A 382 -1.92 -3.75 -31.45
C GLU A 382 -2.84 -3.12 -32.47
N THR A 383 -4.11 -3.01 -32.10
CA THR A 383 -5.05 -2.25 -32.91
C THR A 383 -4.75 -0.77 -32.67
N GLN A 384 -4.87 0.05 -33.70
CA GLN A 384 -4.74 1.51 -33.56
C GLN A 384 -5.64 2.05 -32.44
N ARG A 385 -6.78 1.44 -32.19
CA ARG A 385 -7.71 1.78 -31.11
C ARG A 385 -7.08 1.58 -29.72
N PHE A 386 -6.43 0.45 -29.49
CA PHE A 386 -5.77 0.17 -28.21
C PHE A 386 -4.58 1.11 -27.96
N GLN A 387 -3.81 1.42 -29.01
CA GLN A 387 -2.73 2.43 -28.92
C GLN A 387 -3.26 3.80 -28.51
N VAL A 388 -4.45 4.20 -28.94
CA VAL A 388 -5.11 5.44 -28.47
C VAL A 388 -5.41 5.39 -26.98
N CYS A 389 -5.92 4.26 -26.46
CA CYS A 389 -6.13 4.08 -25.03
C CYS A 389 -4.81 4.16 -24.25
N GLN A 390 -3.77 3.46 -24.70
CA GLN A 390 -2.43 3.49 -24.10
C GLN A 390 -1.88 4.94 -24.06
N GLN A 391 -2.06 5.69 -25.13
CA GLN A 391 -1.59 7.07 -25.22
C GLN A 391 -2.34 8.00 -24.25
N LYS A 392 -3.66 7.77 -24.05
CA LYS A 392 -4.44 8.53 -23.08
C LYS A 392 -3.96 8.25 -21.64
N PHE A 393 -3.75 7.00 -21.26
CA PHE A 393 -3.17 6.66 -19.95
C PHE A 393 -1.78 7.22 -19.79
N ARG A 394 -0.89 7.04 -20.78
CA ARG A 394 0.45 7.61 -20.74
C ARG A 394 0.43 9.11 -20.44
N GLN A 395 -0.40 9.87 -21.14
CA GLN A 395 -0.49 11.32 -20.94
C GLN A 395 -1.06 11.66 -19.56
N ALA A 396 -2.08 10.93 -19.09
CA ALA A 396 -2.65 11.13 -17.76
C ALA A 396 -1.60 10.92 -16.66
N PHE A 397 -0.85 9.81 -16.71
CA PHE A 397 0.22 9.53 -15.75
C PHE A 397 1.31 10.59 -15.72
N LEU A 398 1.76 11.06 -16.89
CA LEU A 398 2.79 12.11 -16.95
C LEU A 398 2.28 13.43 -16.40
N ASN A 399 1.06 13.83 -16.75
CA ASN A 399 0.46 15.05 -16.23
C ASN A 399 0.28 15.01 -14.72
N GLU A 400 -0.13 13.85 -14.17
CA GLU A 400 -0.31 13.68 -12.73
C GLU A 400 1.03 13.63 -11.99
N ALA A 401 2.02 12.94 -12.55
CA ALA A 401 3.36 12.89 -11.98
C ALA A 401 4.01 14.28 -11.89
N ASP A 402 3.80 15.15 -12.89
CA ASP A 402 4.28 16.54 -12.84
C ASP A 402 3.61 17.31 -11.69
N LYS A 403 2.28 17.20 -11.51
CA LYS A 403 1.58 17.83 -10.38
C LYS A 403 2.06 17.31 -9.03
N ILE A 404 2.27 16.00 -8.92
CA ILE A 404 2.80 15.37 -7.69
C ILE A 404 4.18 15.95 -7.37
N CYS A 405 5.06 16.09 -8.36
CA CYS A 405 6.35 16.72 -8.19
C CYS A 405 6.22 18.18 -7.74
N ASP A 406 5.32 18.97 -8.35
CA ASP A 406 5.12 20.36 -8.01
C ASP A 406 4.62 20.56 -6.56
N ILE A 407 3.74 19.65 -6.07
CA ILE A 407 3.31 19.63 -4.66
C ILE A 407 4.49 19.29 -3.73
N ALA A 408 5.27 18.27 -4.07
CA ALA A 408 6.38 17.83 -3.23
C ALA A 408 7.55 18.84 -3.21
N ASP A 409 7.81 19.54 -4.30
CA ASP A 409 8.91 20.52 -4.42
C ASP A 409 8.72 21.74 -3.49
N VAL A 410 7.47 22.07 -3.09
CA VAL A 410 7.19 23.16 -2.14
C VAL A 410 7.17 22.70 -0.68
N SER A 411 7.12 21.38 -0.40
CA SER A 411 7.22 20.85 0.95
C SER A 411 8.67 20.79 1.43
N GLY A 412 8.90 21.27 2.65
CA GLY A 412 10.21 21.14 3.31
C GLY A 412 10.64 19.70 3.55
N TYR A 413 9.70 18.76 3.56
CA TYR A 413 9.92 17.31 3.73
C TYR A 413 9.79 16.54 2.41
N PHE A 414 9.63 17.22 1.28
CA PHE A 414 9.43 16.65 -0.06
C PHE A 414 8.24 15.68 -0.17
N VAL A 415 7.25 15.82 0.71
CA VAL A 415 6.03 15.00 0.67
C VAL A 415 5.01 15.61 -0.28
N ALA A 416 4.42 14.77 -1.10
CA ALA A 416 3.39 15.16 -2.05
C ALA A 416 2.00 15.10 -1.38
N LEU A 417 1.79 15.87 -0.32
CA LEU A 417 0.50 16.12 0.33
C LEU A 417 0.31 17.61 0.54
N THR A 418 -0.86 18.12 0.21
CA THR A 418 -1.29 19.45 0.63
C THR A 418 -1.75 19.42 2.10
N LYS A 419 -1.89 20.60 2.71
CA LYS A 419 -2.30 20.72 4.11
C LYS A 419 -3.66 20.05 4.41
N GLU A 420 -4.56 20.06 3.43
CA GLU A 420 -5.93 19.55 3.51
C GLU A 420 -6.02 18.02 3.34
N GLU A 421 -4.97 17.37 2.84
CA GLU A 421 -4.99 15.95 2.50
C GLU A 421 -4.53 15.02 3.64
N TYR A 422 -4.20 15.58 4.80
CA TYR A 422 -3.87 14.79 5.99
C TYR A 422 -5.15 14.23 6.64
N GLY A 423 -5.69 13.19 6.05
CA GLY A 423 -6.85 12.43 6.51
C GLY A 423 -6.50 11.00 6.91
N TRP A 424 -7.51 10.20 7.21
CA TRP A 424 -7.33 8.77 7.50
C TRP A 424 -6.70 8.06 6.32
N GLY A 425 -5.54 7.41 6.54
CA GLY A 425 -4.78 6.75 5.48
C GLY A 425 -3.91 7.70 4.64
N SER A 426 -3.51 8.87 5.15
CA SER A 426 -2.66 9.83 4.42
C SER A 426 -1.37 9.20 3.89
N ASN A 427 -0.79 8.21 4.57
CA ASN A 427 0.37 7.46 4.09
C ASN A 427 0.07 6.64 2.83
N MET A 428 -1.17 6.14 2.66
CA MET A 428 -1.59 5.48 1.41
C MET A 428 -1.55 6.48 0.24
N VAL A 429 -2.05 7.69 0.43
CA VAL A 429 -2.02 8.72 -0.63
C VAL A 429 -0.58 9.02 -1.05
N VAL A 430 0.35 9.15 -0.09
CA VAL A 430 1.79 9.33 -0.37
C VAL A 430 2.34 8.16 -1.20
N LEU A 431 2.03 6.92 -0.82
CA LEU A 431 2.53 5.72 -1.49
C LEU A 431 1.90 5.53 -2.88
N ASN A 432 0.60 5.79 -3.05
CA ASN A 432 -0.06 5.74 -4.35
C ASN A 432 0.50 6.79 -5.31
N ARG A 433 0.79 8.01 -4.83
CA ARG A 433 1.51 9.03 -5.61
C ARG A 433 2.93 8.58 -5.99
N ALA A 434 3.63 7.89 -5.10
CA ALA A 434 4.92 7.29 -5.42
C ALA A 434 4.83 6.21 -6.51
N MET A 435 3.74 5.42 -6.55
CA MET A 435 3.49 4.47 -7.64
C MET A 435 3.28 5.19 -8.98
N ILE A 436 2.51 6.29 -9.00
CA ILE A 436 2.31 7.12 -10.20
C ILE A 436 3.65 7.66 -10.72
N LEU A 437 4.51 8.16 -9.82
CA LEU A 437 5.87 8.61 -10.15
C LEU A 437 6.73 7.48 -10.70
N ALA A 438 6.64 6.26 -10.13
CA ALA A 438 7.34 5.09 -10.65
C ALA A 438 6.89 4.76 -12.07
N VAL A 439 5.58 4.80 -12.35
CA VAL A 439 5.03 4.62 -13.71
C VAL A 439 5.58 5.68 -14.66
N ALA A 440 5.60 6.95 -14.27
CA ALA A 440 6.13 8.04 -15.08
C ALA A 440 7.62 7.84 -15.41
N HIS A 441 8.41 7.39 -14.42
CA HIS A 441 9.82 7.02 -14.64
C HIS A 441 9.95 5.87 -15.65
N LEU A 442 9.18 4.79 -15.50
CA LEU A 442 9.19 3.66 -16.44
C LEU A 442 8.82 4.06 -17.87
N LEU A 443 7.97 5.07 -18.01
CA LEU A 443 7.53 5.57 -19.32
C LEU A 443 8.54 6.51 -19.99
N THR A 444 9.39 7.23 -19.22
CA THR A 444 10.23 8.31 -19.74
C THR A 444 11.72 8.11 -19.51
N GLY A 445 12.11 7.40 -18.45
CA GLY A 445 13.50 7.33 -17.96
C GLY A 445 13.94 8.60 -17.20
N GLU A 446 13.05 9.56 -16.94
CA GLU A 446 13.42 10.80 -16.26
C GLU A 446 13.75 10.56 -14.78
N ALA A 447 14.95 10.93 -14.35
CA ALA A 447 15.43 10.74 -12.98
C ALA A 447 14.57 11.47 -11.94
N ARG A 448 14.02 12.65 -12.28
CA ARG A 448 13.14 13.45 -11.40
C ARG A 448 12.02 12.62 -10.77
N TYR A 449 11.35 11.77 -11.57
CA TYR A 449 10.24 10.97 -11.06
C TYR A 449 10.72 9.89 -10.09
N ARG A 450 11.87 9.23 -10.36
CA ARG A 450 12.45 8.25 -9.44
C ARG A 450 12.89 8.90 -8.13
N GLU A 451 13.57 10.03 -8.21
CA GLU A 451 14.02 10.79 -7.02
C GLU A 451 12.85 11.26 -6.16
N MET A 452 11.74 11.68 -6.80
CA MET A 452 10.55 12.10 -6.09
C MET A 452 9.77 10.91 -5.49
N ALA A 453 9.70 9.77 -6.19
CA ALA A 453 9.16 8.53 -5.62
C ALA A 453 9.96 8.06 -4.40
N GLN A 454 11.30 8.17 -4.45
CA GLN A 454 12.16 7.91 -3.30
C GLN A 454 11.86 8.88 -2.14
N ALA A 455 11.66 10.17 -2.42
CA ALA A 455 11.33 11.15 -1.39
C ALA A 455 10.01 10.83 -0.67
N GLN A 456 9.00 10.30 -1.38
CA GLN A 456 7.77 9.82 -0.75
C GLN A 456 8.05 8.62 0.18
N MET A 457 8.88 7.67 -0.24
CA MET A 457 9.28 6.56 0.63
C MET A 457 10.14 7.04 1.81
N ASP A 458 11.02 8.02 1.62
CA ASP A 458 11.81 8.63 2.69
C ASP A 458 10.90 9.27 3.75
N TYR A 459 9.79 9.94 3.33
CA TYR A 459 8.77 10.46 4.24
C TYR A 459 8.14 9.34 5.08
N ILE A 460 7.74 8.22 4.48
CA ILE A 460 7.20 7.04 5.18
C ILE A 460 8.21 6.48 6.19
N LEU A 461 9.50 6.56 5.90
CA LEU A 461 10.59 5.98 6.68
C LEU A 461 11.26 6.97 7.65
N GLY A 462 10.63 8.12 7.94
CA GLY A 462 11.04 9.00 9.02
C GLY A 462 11.51 10.40 8.61
N VAL A 463 11.59 10.73 7.32
CA VAL A 463 11.82 12.11 6.87
C VAL A 463 10.49 12.89 6.90
N ASN A 464 9.93 13.05 8.09
CA ASN A 464 8.65 13.71 8.35
C ASN A 464 8.67 14.44 9.69
N ALA A 465 7.72 15.34 9.94
CA ALA A 465 7.72 16.20 11.13
C ALA A 465 7.55 15.45 12.45
N THR A 466 7.08 14.18 12.43
CA THR A 466 6.96 13.32 13.60
C THR A 466 8.24 12.54 13.89
N GLY A 467 9.07 12.32 12.86
CA GLY A 467 10.27 11.49 12.88
C GLY A 467 9.99 10.00 13.10
N TYR A 468 8.75 9.55 12.98
CA TYR A 468 8.43 8.13 12.98
C TYR A 468 8.68 7.51 11.60
N SER A 469 9.30 6.32 11.59
CA SER A 469 9.06 5.39 10.50
C SER A 469 7.64 4.84 10.67
N TYR A 470 6.80 5.05 9.67
CA TYR A 470 5.42 4.55 9.65
C TYR A 470 5.33 3.08 9.24
N VAL A 471 6.47 2.39 9.16
CA VAL A 471 6.54 0.94 8.97
C VAL A 471 6.94 0.31 10.31
N THR A 472 6.11 -0.60 10.83
CA THR A 472 6.35 -1.24 12.13
C THR A 472 7.68 -2.00 12.15
N ALA A 473 8.43 -1.84 13.24
CA ALA A 473 9.74 -2.45 13.48
C ALA A 473 10.83 -2.15 12.41
N VAL A 474 10.64 -1.15 11.55
CA VAL A 474 11.64 -0.68 10.59
C VAL A 474 12.18 0.68 11.02
N GLY A 475 13.47 0.74 11.37
CA GLY A 475 14.12 1.94 11.87
C GLY A 475 14.22 2.01 13.39
N THR A 476 14.84 3.07 13.87
CA THR A 476 15.11 3.28 15.31
C THR A 476 13.95 3.93 16.06
N LYS A 477 13.10 4.68 15.36
CA LYS A 477 11.85 5.27 15.86
C LYS A 477 10.71 4.86 14.94
N SER A 478 10.34 3.61 14.97
CA SER A 478 9.21 3.06 14.22
C SER A 478 7.96 2.93 15.07
N CYS A 479 6.81 2.80 14.42
CA CYS A 479 5.55 2.50 15.09
C CYS A 479 5.63 1.16 15.81
N GLN A 480 5.22 1.12 17.08
CA GLN A 480 5.25 -0.05 17.94
C GLN A 480 3.85 -0.49 18.39
N ASN A 481 2.87 0.41 18.31
CA ASN A 481 1.52 0.17 18.80
C ASN A 481 0.47 0.34 17.69
N PRO A 482 0.53 -0.42 16.59
CA PRO A 482 -0.46 -0.31 15.53
C PRO A 482 -1.83 -0.77 16.03
N HIS A 483 -2.90 -0.18 15.49
CA HIS A 483 -4.26 -0.67 15.70
C HIS A 483 -4.45 -2.00 14.96
N ASN A 484 -3.97 -3.06 15.57
CA ASN A 484 -4.09 -4.43 15.07
C ASN A 484 -4.42 -5.38 16.22
N ARG A 485 -5.52 -6.11 16.10
CA ARG A 485 -6.02 -6.98 17.17
C ARG A 485 -5.03 -8.07 17.56
N VAL A 486 -4.30 -8.62 16.59
CA VAL A 486 -3.27 -9.64 16.87
C VAL A 486 -2.17 -9.05 17.74
N THR A 487 -1.55 -7.94 17.29
CA THR A 487 -0.44 -7.29 18.01
C THR A 487 -0.81 -6.87 19.43
N VAL A 488 -2.06 -6.42 19.64
CA VAL A 488 -2.55 -6.01 20.97
C VAL A 488 -2.83 -7.22 21.89
N SER A 489 -3.10 -8.40 21.31
CA SER A 489 -3.63 -9.56 22.07
C SER A 489 -2.69 -10.76 22.16
N ASP A 490 -1.56 -10.75 21.45
CA ASP A 490 -0.64 -11.91 21.39
C ASP A 490 0.24 -12.05 22.64
N GLY A 491 0.28 -11.02 23.50
CA GLY A 491 1.08 -11.01 24.72
C GLY A 491 2.58 -10.82 24.47
N ILE A 492 2.96 -10.30 23.31
CA ILE A 492 4.34 -10.03 22.91
C ILE A 492 4.55 -8.50 22.96
N ASP A 493 5.62 -8.07 23.61
CA ASP A 493 5.91 -6.63 23.75
C ASP A 493 6.30 -5.97 22.41
N GLU A 494 6.95 -6.75 21.52
CA GLU A 494 7.37 -6.25 20.21
C GLU A 494 6.26 -6.38 19.16
N THR A 495 6.13 -5.38 18.31
CA THR A 495 5.17 -5.41 17.20
C THR A 495 5.58 -6.35 16.07
N ILE A 496 4.59 -6.87 15.33
CA ILE A 496 4.83 -7.60 14.08
C ILE A 496 5.51 -6.64 13.08
N PRO A 497 6.65 -7.03 12.46
CA PRO A 497 7.37 -6.16 11.53
C PRO A 497 6.65 -5.98 10.19
N GLY A 498 6.82 -4.80 9.59
CA GLY A 498 6.52 -4.57 8.19
C GLY A 498 5.10 -4.08 7.87
N PHE A 499 4.29 -3.77 8.86
CA PHE A 499 2.99 -3.12 8.62
C PHE A 499 3.15 -1.62 8.39
N VAL A 500 2.49 -1.10 7.37
CA VAL A 500 2.36 0.34 7.13
C VAL A 500 1.14 0.85 7.89
N VAL A 501 1.33 1.86 8.75
CA VAL A 501 0.22 2.49 9.47
C VAL A 501 -0.35 3.68 8.71
N GLY A 502 -1.60 4.07 9.04
CA GLY A 502 -2.37 5.11 8.36
C GLY A 502 -1.70 6.47 8.23
N GLY A 503 -0.94 6.87 9.25
CA GLY A 503 -0.20 8.13 9.25
C GLY A 503 -0.97 9.32 9.85
N PRO A 504 -0.42 10.53 9.70
CA PRO A 504 -1.03 11.73 10.28
C PRO A 504 -2.44 11.99 9.74
N ASN A 505 -3.35 12.34 10.66
CA ASN A 505 -4.74 12.67 10.35
C ASN A 505 -5.17 13.90 11.16
N SER A 506 -5.46 15.01 10.48
CA SER A 506 -5.86 16.28 11.11
C SER A 506 -7.36 16.32 11.46
N ALA A 507 -8.13 15.33 11.02
CA ALA A 507 -9.56 15.18 11.31
C ALA A 507 -9.85 13.75 11.80
N PRO A 508 -9.27 13.32 12.94
CA PRO A 508 -9.47 11.98 13.46
C PRO A 508 -10.94 11.73 13.79
N VAL A 509 -11.37 10.48 13.64
CA VAL A 509 -12.76 10.07 13.91
C VAL A 509 -12.86 9.13 15.11
N ASP A 510 -11.77 8.85 15.78
CA ASP A 510 -11.74 8.08 17.02
C ASP A 510 -11.60 9.01 18.24
N GLU A 511 -12.42 8.73 19.27
CA GLU A 511 -12.49 9.52 20.51
C GLU A 511 -11.12 9.70 21.18
N LYS A 512 -10.25 8.67 21.07
CA LYS A 512 -8.94 8.71 21.71
C LYS A 512 -8.00 9.72 21.05
N ALA A 513 -7.96 9.74 19.72
CA ALA A 513 -7.17 10.68 18.96
C ALA A 513 -7.70 12.11 19.12
N GLU A 514 -9.03 12.31 19.06
CA GLU A 514 -9.66 13.62 19.32
C GLU A 514 -9.29 14.18 20.68
N TRP A 515 -9.18 13.30 21.68
CA TRP A 515 -8.81 13.73 23.06
C TRP A 515 -7.32 14.01 23.24
N LEU A 516 -6.44 13.25 22.57
CA LEU A 516 -4.98 13.35 22.75
C LEU A 516 -4.33 14.39 21.84
N ILE A 517 -4.86 14.63 20.64
CA ILE A 517 -4.33 15.62 19.71
C ILE A 517 -4.81 17.00 20.14
N THR A 518 -3.86 17.88 20.48
CA THR A 518 -4.18 19.25 20.88
C THR A 518 -4.78 20.03 19.71
N PRO A 519 -5.90 20.74 19.89
CA PRO A 519 -6.45 21.59 18.84
C PRO A 519 -5.41 22.60 18.30
N GLY A 520 -5.30 22.73 16.99
CA GLY A 520 -4.31 23.57 16.32
C GLY A 520 -2.95 22.90 16.11
N THR A 521 -2.82 21.61 16.39
CA THR A 521 -1.63 20.83 15.98
C THR A 521 -1.53 20.86 14.46
N PRO A 522 -0.36 21.19 13.88
CA PRO A 522 -0.16 21.15 12.43
C PRO A 522 -0.47 19.78 11.83
N PRO A 523 -1.10 19.69 10.66
CA PRO A 523 -1.60 18.44 10.08
C PRO A 523 -0.56 17.31 10.00
N MET A 524 0.65 17.60 9.54
CA MET A 524 1.74 16.60 9.46
C MET A 524 2.17 16.08 10.86
N LYS A 525 1.82 16.76 11.93
CA LYS A 525 2.14 16.37 13.31
C LYS A 525 1.00 15.67 14.04
N CYS A 526 -0.17 15.54 13.39
CA CYS A 526 -1.35 14.87 13.95
C CYS A 526 -1.21 13.35 13.88
N PHE A 527 -0.22 12.80 14.59
CA PHE A 527 0.04 11.36 14.65
C PHE A 527 0.41 10.94 16.09
N LEU A 528 -0.11 9.78 16.50
CA LEU A 528 0.16 9.16 17.80
C LEU A 528 0.37 7.66 17.60
N ASP A 529 1.46 7.13 18.13
CA ASP A 529 1.70 5.68 18.16
C ASP A 529 0.97 5.03 19.34
N VAL A 530 -0.36 5.01 19.27
CA VAL A 530 -1.28 4.50 20.30
C VAL A 530 -2.34 3.63 19.63
N TRP A 531 -2.43 2.37 20.05
CA TRP A 531 -3.28 1.37 19.36
C TRP A 531 -4.78 1.71 19.37
N GLU A 532 -5.28 2.50 20.32
CA GLU A 532 -6.68 2.94 20.35
C GLU A 532 -6.99 4.01 19.30
N CYS A 533 -5.96 4.66 18.73
CA CYS A 533 -6.12 5.71 17.71
C CYS A 533 -6.17 5.11 16.31
N TYR A 534 -7.24 4.37 15.99
CA TYR A 534 -7.33 3.64 14.72
C TYR A 534 -7.29 4.53 13.48
N SER A 535 -7.83 5.74 13.53
CA SER A 535 -7.79 6.66 12.38
C SER A 535 -6.41 7.23 12.07
N LEU A 536 -5.39 6.92 12.89
CA LEU A 536 -3.98 7.30 12.73
C LEU A 536 -3.09 6.07 12.51
N ASN A 537 -3.35 5.01 13.28
CA ASN A 537 -2.38 3.94 13.52
C ASN A 537 -2.89 2.56 13.09
N GLU A 538 -4.03 2.47 12.38
CA GLU A 538 -4.50 1.23 11.77
C GLU A 538 -3.55 0.81 10.66
N ILE A 539 -3.55 -0.49 10.35
CA ILE A 539 -2.83 -1.09 9.22
C ILE A 539 -3.83 -1.66 8.23
N THR A 540 -3.48 -1.71 6.94
CA THR A 540 -4.28 -2.44 5.94
C THR A 540 -3.39 -3.13 4.91
N ILE A 541 -3.92 -4.17 4.26
CA ILE A 541 -3.22 -4.91 3.21
C ILE A 541 -2.88 -4.04 2.00
N TYR A 542 -3.75 -3.11 1.62
CA TYR A 542 -3.55 -2.25 0.45
C TYR A 542 -2.61 -1.06 0.71
N TRP A 543 -2.38 -0.65 1.97
CA TRP A 543 -1.28 0.28 2.30
C TRP A 543 0.08 -0.42 2.20
N ASN A 544 0.15 -1.67 2.69
CA ASN A 544 1.34 -2.49 2.55
C ASN A 544 1.67 -2.76 1.08
N SER A 545 0.69 -3.10 0.26
CA SER A 545 0.92 -3.44 -1.14
C SER A 545 1.43 -2.25 -1.97
N SER A 546 0.95 -1.02 -1.71
CA SER A 546 1.52 0.19 -2.30
C SER A 546 2.99 0.38 -1.91
N ALA A 547 3.33 0.17 -0.62
CA ALA A 547 4.70 0.25 -0.15
C ALA A 547 5.61 -0.83 -0.76
N ILE A 548 5.09 -2.07 -0.95
CA ILE A 548 5.79 -3.16 -1.65
C ILE A 548 6.12 -2.76 -3.08
N PHE A 549 5.15 -2.19 -3.82
CA PHE A 549 5.38 -1.73 -5.18
C PHE A 549 6.50 -0.69 -5.26
N VAL A 550 6.44 0.33 -4.39
CA VAL A 550 7.44 1.41 -4.37
C VAL A 550 8.80 0.91 -3.90
N ALA A 551 8.86 0.04 -2.88
CA ALA A 551 10.12 -0.53 -2.40
C ALA A 551 10.78 -1.39 -3.48
N ALA A 552 10.03 -2.21 -4.20
CA ALA A 552 10.51 -3.02 -5.32
C ALA A 552 11.03 -2.15 -6.48
N PHE A 553 10.30 -1.07 -6.82
CA PHE A 553 10.76 -0.10 -7.81
C PHE A 553 12.08 0.57 -7.44
N LEU A 554 12.26 0.93 -6.17
CA LEU A 554 13.48 1.59 -5.69
C LEU A 554 14.66 0.61 -5.56
N ASP A 555 14.37 -0.67 -5.26
CA ASP A 555 15.37 -1.74 -5.19
C ASP A 555 15.89 -2.13 -6.58
N ALA A 556 15.05 -2.05 -7.60
CA ALA A 556 15.38 -2.44 -8.96
C ALA A 556 16.46 -1.52 -9.57
N ASP A 557 17.50 -2.13 -10.16
CA ASP A 557 18.51 -1.42 -10.97
C ASP A 557 17.92 -1.06 -12.36
N ILE A 558 16.97 -0.11 -12.37
CA ILE A 558 16.40 0.42 -13.62
C ILE A 558 17.37 1.47 -14.18
N VAL A 559 18.08 1.10 -15.24
CA VAL A 559 19.00 1.97 -15.99
C VAL A 559 18.24 2.80 -17.02
#